data_06df4dc76e897b7b273a1fb166da3093
#
_entry.id   06df4dc76e897b7b273a1fb166da3093
#
_cell.length_a   1.000
_cell.length_b   1.000
_cell.length_c   1.000
_cell.angle_alpha   90.00
_cell.angle_beta   90.00
_cell.angle_gamma   90.00
#
_symmetry.space_group_name_H-M   'P 1'
#
loop_
_entity.id
_entity.type
_entity.pdbx_description
1 polymer ?
#
loop_
_entity_poly.entity_id
_entity_poly.type
_entity_poly.pdbx_seq_one_letter_code
_entity_poly.pdbx_strand_id
1 'polypeptide(L)'
;MAPEYGATCGFFPIDEETLKYLEFSGRDLLTVKTVEQYAKAQGLWASNDIVFTDKLSLDMSTIVPTISGPKRPQDKVLLTDASENFKKSFIEITNKKEFSISKVKDEKYEIKDGSILIAAITSCTNTSNPNVLIGAGLLAKKAVELGLEVKPWVKTSLAPGSQVVTD
;
A
#
# COMPACT_ATOMS: atom_id res chain seq x y z
N MET A 1 -5.72 7.65 -3.90
CA MET A 1 -6.05 6.20 -3.95
C MET A 1 -7.48 5.90 -4.41
N ALA A 2 -8.31 6.91 -4.65
CA ALA A 2 -9.68 6.70 -5.14
C ALA A 2 -9.77 5.83 -6.42
N PRO A 3 -8.87 5.96 -7.41
CA PRO A 3 -8.90 5.09 -8.59
C PRO A 3 -8.73 3.59 -8.29
N GLU A 4 -7.96 3.23 -7.27
CA GLU A 4 -7.72 1.83 -6.91
C GLU A 4 -8.99 1.12 -6.40
N TYR A 5 -9.90 1.84 -5.76
CA TYR A 5 -11.19 1.27 -5.35
C TYR A 5 -12.36 1.70 -6.24
N GLY A 6 -12.07 2.27 -7.41
CA GLY A 6 -13.06 2.54 -8.44
C GLY A 6 -13.90 3.81 -8.20
N ALA A 7 -13.43 4.75 -7.38
CA ALA A 7 -14.11 6.02 -7.14
C ALA A 7 -13.43 7.19 -7.86
N THR A 8 -14.20 8.24 -8.14
CA THR A 8 -13.67 9.50 -8.68
C THR A 8 -12.95 10.30 -7.61
N CYS A 9 -13.45 10.29 -6.39
CA CYS A 9 -12.84 10.93 -5.23
C CYS A 9 -13.22 10.20 -3.94
N GLY A 10 -12.46 10.43 -2.88
CA GLY A 10 -12.80 10.08 -1.52
C GLY A 10 -12.91 11.35 -0.68
N PHE A 11 -13.89 11.43 0.20
CA PHE A 11 -14.06 12.53 1.13
C PHE A 11 -14.15 11.97 2.55
N PHE A 12 -13.32 12.52 3.43
CA PHE A 12 -13.32 12.22 4.85
C PHE A 12 -13.61 13.48 5.62
N PRO A 13 -14.50 13.45 6.63
CA PRO A 13 -14.77 14.61 7.46
C PRO A 13 -13.51 15.01 8.25
N ILE A 14 -13.40 16.30 8.54
CA ILE A 14 -12.33 16.84 9.39
C ILE A 14 -12.76 16.68 10.84
N ASP A 15 -11.87 16.17 11.69
CA ASP A 15 -12.10 15.91 13.11
C ASP A 15 -10.85 16.21 13.96
N GLU A 16 -10.90 15.84 15.23
CA GLU A 16 -9.78 16.00 16.18
C GLU A 16 -8.54 15.21 15.77
N GLU A 17 -8.68 14.07 15.11
CA GLU A 17 -7.53 13.29 14.63
C GLU A 17 -6.81 14.01 13.48
N THR A 18 -7.57 14.73 12.65
CA THR A 18 -7.00 15.61 11.63
C THR A 18 -6.13 16.71 12.26
N LEU A 19 -6.60 17.35 13.35
CA LEU A 19 -5.83 18.39 14.04
C LEU A 19 -4.56 17.82 14.67
N LYS A 20 -4.64 16.66 15.34
CA LYS A 20 -3.47 15.97 15.90
C LYS A 20 -2.44 15.65 14.83
N TYR A 21 -2.87 15.20 13.65
CA TYR A 21 -1.97 14.94 12.54
C TYR A 21 -1.29 16.21 12.03
N LEU A 22 -2.02 17.32 11.94
CA LEU A 22 -1.43 18.60 11.55
C LEU A 22 -0.37 19.08 12.54
N GLU A 23 -0.61 18.97 13.84
CA GLU A 23 0.37 19.27 14.89
C GLU A 23 1.59 18.33 14.78
N PHE A 24 1.35 17.03 14.69
CA PHE A 24 2.39 16.02 14.55
C PHE A 24 3.24 16.23 13.30
N SER A 25 2.64 16.71 12.20
CA SER A 25 3.36 17.03 10.96
C SER A 25 4.02 18.42 10.96
N GLY A 26 4.11 19.08 12.11
CA GLY A 26 4.86 20.33 12.30
C GLY A 26 4.13 21.59 11.85
N ARG A 27 2.79 21.56 11.73
CA ARG A 27 2.01 22.78 11.47
C ARG A 27 1.97 23.65 12.72
N ASP A 28 2.09 24.97 12.55
CA ASP A 28 1.98 25.91 13.66
C ASP A 28 0.56 25.95 14.25
N LEU A 29 0.48 26.33 15.53
CA LEU A 29 -0.80 26.36 16.28
C LEU A 29 -1.85 27.30 15.67
N LEU A 30 -1.43 28.37 15.01
CA LEU A 30 -2.36 29.28 14.36
C LEU A 30 -3.01 28.60 13.14
N THR A 31 -2.23 27.92 12.35
CA THR A 31 -2.73 27.13 11.21
C THR A 31 -3.71 26.05 11.68
N VAL A 32 -3.37 25.29 12.71
CA VAL A 32 -4.25 24.23 13.25
C VAL A 32 -5.59 24.81 13.74
N LYS A 33 -5.56 25.90 14.52
CA LYS A 33 -6.78 26.59 14.97
C LYS A 33 -7.60 27.16 13.82
N THR A 34 -6.93 27.69 12.81
CA THR A 34 -7.60 28.21 11.61
C THR A 34 -8.34 27.11 10.88
N VAL A 35 -7.70 25.93 10.69
CA VAL A 35 -8.33 24.75 10.07
C VAL A 35 -9.56 24.32 10.87
N GLU A 36 -9.45 24.23 12.18
CA GLU A 36 -10.57 23.87 13.06
C GLU A 36 -11.75 24.81 12.89
N GLN A 37 -11.51 26.11 13.06
CA GLN A 37 -12.56 27.13 13.01
C GLN A 37 -13.21 27.21 11.63
N TYR A 38 -12.38 27.15 10.57
CA TYR A 38 -12.86 27.17 9.20
C TYR A 38 -13.71 25.92 8.88
N ALA A 39 -13.23 24.74 9.24
CA ALA A 39 -13.96 23.50 9.00
C ALA A 39 -15.32 23.48 9.73
N LYS A 40 -15.38 23.95 10.97
CA LYS A 40 -16.63 24.09 11.74
C LYS A 40 -17.58 25.11 11.10
N ALA A 41 -17.07 26.28 10.72
CA ALA A 41 -17.87 27.33 10.09
C ALA A 41 -18.43 26.94 8.71
N GLN A 42 -17.71 26.11 7.95
CA GLN A 42 -18.11 25.64 6.62
C GLN A 42 -18.93 24.33 6.65
N GLY A 43 -19.18 23.75 7.82
CA GLY A 43 -19.90 22.48 7.92
C GLY A 43 -19.11 21.27 7.40
N LEU A 44 -17.76 21.36 7.37
CA LEU A 44 -16.86 20.29 6.96
C LEU A 44 -16.40 19.42 8.14
N TRP A 45 -16.77 19.82 9.35
CA TRP A 45 -16.45 19.08 10.56
C TRP A 45 -17.28 17.79 10.65
N ALA A 46 -16.71 16.75 11.23
CA ALA A 46 -17.38 15.47 11.43
C ALA A 46 -18.73 15.66 12.15
N SER A 47 -19.80 15.11 11.59
CA SER A 47 -21.15 15.14 12.13
C SER A 47 -21.83 13.81 11.88
N ASN A 48 -22.74 13.43 12.79
CA ASN A 48 -23.58 12.25 12.66
C ASN A 48 -24.87 12.53 11.88
N ASP A 49 -25.14 13.78 11.51
CA ASP A 49 -26.40 14.20 10.89
C ASP A 49 -26.42 14.06 9.37
N ILE A 50 -25.36 13.46 8.79
CA ILE A 50 -25.22 13.32 7.34
C ILE A 50 -26.12 12.21 6.82
N VAL A 51 -26.94 12.55 5.83
CA VAL A 51 -27.78 11.61 5.10
C VAL A 51 -27.05 11.16 3.83
N PHE A 52 -26.71 9.87 3.75
CA PHE A 52 -26.06 9.29 2.58
C PHE A 52 -27.06 8.62 1.66
N THR A 53 -26.79 8.67 0.35
CA THR A 53 -27.58 7.95 -0.66
C THR A 53 -27.53 6.45 -0.43
N ASP A 54 -26.32 5.92 -0.21
CA ASP A 54 -26.07 4.51 0.08
C ASP A 54 -25.08 4.36 1.24
N LYS A 55 -25.15 3.23 1.94
CA LYS A 55 -24.25 2.88 3.04
C LYS A 55 -23.70 1.49 2.85
N LEU A 56 -22.41 1.34 3.04
CA LEU A 56 -21.72 0.05 3.10
C LEU A 56 -21.19 -0.18 4.51
N SER A 57 -21.24 -1.44 4.93
CA SER A 57 -20.69 -1.86 6.22
C SER A 57 -19.67 -2.97 6.00
N LEU A 58 -18.53 -2.86 6.65
CA LEU A 58 -17.48 -3.87 6.61
C LEU A 58 -17.05 -4.21 8.03
N ASP A 59 -17.17 -5.50 8.38
CA ASP A 59 -16.56 -6.01 9.61
C ASP A 59 -15.07 -6.19 9.41
N MET A 60 -14.26 -5.35 10.05
CA MET A 60 -12.80 -5.36 9.95
C MET A 60 -12.18 -6.68 10.45
N SER A 61 -12.88 -7.44 11.32
CA SER A 61 -12.40 -8.74 11.81
C SER A 61 -12.37 -9.82 10.73
N THR A 62 -13.10 -9.61 9.63
CA THR A 62 -13.14 -10.54 8.49
C THR A 62 -12.00 -10.34 7.50
N ILE A 63 -11.18 -9.30 7.69
CA ILE A 63 -10.06 -9.01 6.79
C ILE A 63 -8.92 -9.98 7.07
N VAL A 64 -8.49 -10.66 6.03
CA VAL A 64 -7.36 -11.60 6.02
C VAL A 64 -6.25 -11.09 5.10
N PRO A 65 -4.98 -11.55 5.26
CA PRO A 65 -3.90 -11.16 4.39
C PRO A 65 -4.22 -11.39 2.93
N THR A 66 -4.13 -10.34 2.14
CA THR A 66 -4.48 -10.33 0.72
C THR A 66 -3.45 -9.58 -0.11
N ILE A 67 -3.35 -9.97 -1.38
CA ILE A 67 -2.64 -9.25 -2.43
C ILE A 67 -3.61 -8.91 -3.55
N SER A 68 -3.20 -8.07 -4.47
CA SER A 68 -3.99 -7.66 -5.64
C SER A 68 -3.27 -7.96 -6.95
N GLY A 69 -4.03 -8.18 -7.99
CA GLY A 69 -3.52 -8.43 -9.33
C GLY A 69 -3.67 -9.90 -9.74
N PRO A 70 -2.94 -10.34 -10.82
CA PRO A 70 -1.92 -9.56 -11.55
C PRO A 70 -2.47 -8.59 -12.60
N LYS A 71 -3.74 -8.68 -13.00
CA LYS A 71 -4.28 -7.87 -14.11
C LYS A 71 -4.68 -6.46 -13.67
N ARG A 72 -5.38 -6.35 -12.53
CA ARG A 72 -5.97 -5.09 -12.06
C ARG A 72 -5.75 -4.91 -10.56
N PRO A 73 -5.62 -3.67 -10.06
CA PRO A 73 -5.40 -3.43 -8.63
C PRO A 73 -6.55 -3.87 -7.72
N GLN A 74 -7.77 -4.00 -8.26
CA GLN A 74 -8.94 -4.48 -7.51
C GLN A 74 -9.11 -6.00 -7.51
N ASP A 75 -8.34 -6.75 -8.29
CA ASP A 75 -8.42 -8.20 -8.32
C ASP A 75 -7.86 -8.76 -7.01
N LYS A 76 -8.75 -9.16 -6.11
CA LYS A 76 -8.41 -9.64 -4.77
C LYS A 76 -7.95 -11.09 -4.82
N VAL A 77 -6.80 -11.37 -4.22
CA VAL A 77 -6.25 -12.72 -4.06
C VAL A 77 -5.87 -12.92 -2.60
N LEU A 78 -6.33 -14.01 -1.99
CA LEU A 78 -5.86 -14.37 -0.65
C LEU A 78 -4.38 -14.76 -0.71
N LEU A 79 -3.61 -14.34 0.28
CA LEU A 79 -2.18 -14.64 0.31
C LEU A 79 -1.92 -16.16 0.31
N THR A 80 -2.79 -16.95 0.93
CA THR A 80 -2.74 -18.41 0.90
C THR A 80 -2.89 -19.00 -0.50
N ASP A 81 -3.63 -18.33 -1.37
CA ASP A 81 -3.97 -18.82 -2.71
C ASP A 81 -3.07 -18.21 -3.79
N ALA A 82 -2.11 -17.37 -3.39
CA ALA A 82 -1.25 -16.61 -4.32
C ALA A 82 -0.56 -17.49 -5.36
N SER A 83 0.00 -18.64 -4.95
CA SER A 83 0.72 -19.56 -5.85
C SER A 83 -0.20 -20.16 -6.91
N GLU A 84 -1.37 -20.65 -6.51
CA GLU A 84 -2.32 -21.26 -7.46
C GLU A 84 -2.97 -20.22 -8.37
N ASN A 85 -3.32 -19.07 -7.80
CA ASN A 85 -3.86 -17.96 -8.57
C ASN A 85 -2.86 -17.48 -9.62
N PHE A 86 -1.57 -17.37 -9.26
CA PHE A 86 -0.52 -17.01 -10.21
C PHE A 86 -0.45 -18.00 -11.37
N LYS A 87 -0.46 -19.31 -11.11
CA LYS A 87 -0.41 -20.35 -12.18
C LYS A 87 -1.58 -20.22 -13.16
N LYS A 88 -2.79 -20.01 -12.64
CA LYS A 88 -3.99 -19.79 -13.47
C LYS A 88 -3.87 -18.51 -14.31
N SER A 89 -3.53 -17.42 -13.67
CA SER A 89 -3.38 -16.11 -14.33
C SER A 89 -2.24 -16.11 -15.36
N PHE A 90 -1.17 -16.84 -15.11
CA PHE A 90 -0.07 -16.99 -16.05
C PHE A 90 -0.54 -17.61 -17.38
N ILE A 91 -1.30 -18.71 -17.31
CA ILE A 91 -1.86 -19.36 -18.49
C ILE A 91 -2.79 -18.40 -19.25
N GLU A 92 -3.66 -17.70 -18.53
CA GLU A 92 -4.61 -16.76 -19.13
C GLU A 92 -3.93 -15.56 -19.81
N ILE A 93 -2.84 -15.05 -19.22
CA ILE A 93 -2.15 -13.86 -19.74
C ILE A 93 -1.21 -14.22 -20.89
N THR A 94 -0.52 -15.34 -20.79
CA THR A 94 0.56 -15.70 -21.72
C THR A 94 0.14 -16.71 -22.78
N ASN A 95 -0.97 -17.42 -22.59
CA ASN A 95 -1.38 -18.62 -23.36
C ASN A 95 -0.33 -19.75 -23.35
N LYS A 96 0.62 -19.73 -22.41
CA LYS A 96 1.62 -20.79 -22.22
C LYS A 96 1.14 -21.77 -21.17
N LYS A 97 1.40 -23.05 -21.37
CA LYS A 97 1.07 -24.12 -20.40
C LYS A 97 2.22 -24.40 -19.43
N GLU A 98 3.45 -24.05 -19.81
CA GLU A 98 4.66 -24.33 -19.05
C GLU A 98 5.46 -23.05 -18.83
N PHE A 99 6.15 -22.98 -17.69
CA PHE A 99 7.05 -21.90 -17.38
C PHE A 99 8.34 -22.02 -18.18
N SER A 100 8.75 -20.92 -18.79
CA SER A 100 10.04 -20.82 -19.49
C SER A 100 11.14 -20.41 -18.52
N ILE A 101 12.36 -20.90 -18.79
CA ILE A 101 13.59 -20.48 -18.11
C ILE A 101 14.50 -19.86 -19.17
N SER A 102 15.10 -18.73 -18.86
CA SER A 102 16.01 -18.02 -19.76
C SER A 102 17.29 -17.64 -19.04
N LYS A 103 18.42 -17.89 -19.68
CA LYS A 103 19.72 -17.38 -19.22
C LYS A 103 19.79 -15.87 -19.45
N VAL A 104 20.32 -15.17 -18.48
CA VAL A 104 20.58 -13.74 -18.63
C VAL A 104 21.96 -13.58 -19.26
N LYS A 105 22.03 -12.76 -20.32
CA LYS A 105 23.27 -12.51 -21.04
C LYS A 105 24.33 -11.92 -20.10
N ASP A 106 25.53 -12.50 -20.14
CA ASP A 106 26.69 -12.06 -19.35
C ASP A 106 26.55 -12.24 -17.82
N GLU A 107 25.53 -13.01 -17.38
CA GLU A 107 25.27 -13.27 -15.97
C GLU A 107 25.33 -14.79 -15.65
N LYS A 108 25.54 -15.10 -14.35
CA LYS A 108 25.66 -16.49 -13.88
C LYS A 108 24.32 -17.09 -13.40
N TYR A 109 23.23 -16.37 -13.56
CA TYR A 109 21.90 -16.78 -13.11
C TYR A 109 20.91 -16.86 -14.27
N GLU A 110 19.83 -17.56 -14.01
CA GLU A 110 18.70 -17.72 -14.91
C GLU A 110 17.47 -17.06 -14.31
N ILE A 111 16.59 -16.55 -15.16
CA ILE A 111 15.27 -16.02 -14.78
C ILE A 111 14.22 -16.97 -15.36
N LYS A 112 13.20 -17.25 -14.57
CA LYS A 112 12.03 -18.03 -15.01
C LYS A 112 10.76 -17.20 -15.00
N ASP A 113 9.77 -17.61 -15.76
CA ASP A 113 8.43 -17.02 -15.65
C ASP A 113 7.95 -17.07 -14.19
N GLY A 114 7.48 -15.95 -13.67
CA GLY A 114 7.13 -15.78 -12.27
C GLY A 114 8.26 -15.33 -11.35
N SER A 115 9.47 -15.08 -11.86
CA SER A 115 10.52 -14.43 -11.08
C SER A 115 10.12 -13.03 -10.70
N ILE A 116 10.28 -12.69 -9.41
CA ILE A 116 10.09 -11.33 -8.92
C ILE A 116 11.30 -10.50 -9.35
N LEU A 117 11.08 -9.43 -10.09
CA LEU A 117 12.12 -8.52 -10.58
C LEU A 117 12.16 -7.22 -9.78
N ILE A 118 11.03 -6.83 -9.19
CA ILE A 118 10.90 -5.60 -8.40
C ILE A 118 10.17 -5.94 -7.11
N ALA A 119 10.76 -5.54 -5.99
CA ALA A 119 10.15 -5.57 -4.67
C ALA A 119 10.24 -4.16 -4.08
N ALA A 120 9.13 -3.40 -4.16
CA ALA A 120 9.10 -2.00 -3.77
C ALA A 120 7.96 -1.72 -2.80
N ILE A 121 8.25 -0.88 -1.80
CA ILE A 121 7.25 -0.26 -0.93
C ILE A 121 7.25 1.23 -1.26
N THR A 122 6.19 1.71 -1.90
CA THR A 122 6.11 3.09 -2.40
C THR A 122 4.68 3.53 -2.64
N SER A 123 4.45 4.84 -2.69
CA SER A 123 3.23 5.50 -3.21
C SER A 123 1.93 5.04 -2.55
N CYS A 124 1.94 4.68 -1.28
CA CYS A 124 0.77 4.18 -0.57
C CYS A 124 0.59 4.85 0.80
N THR A 125 -0.57 4.64 1.43
CA THR A 125 -0.87 5.17 2.76
C THR A 125 0.11 4.65 3.81
N ASN A 126 0.53 3.39 3.71
CA ASN A 126 1.46 2.78 4.65
C ASN A 126 2.84 3.44 4.63
N THR A 127 3.30 3.96 3.48
CA THR A 127 4.57 4.70 3.38
C THR A 127 4.53 6.08 4.05
N SER A 128 3.35 6.55 4.44
CA SER A 128 3.13 7.77 5.23
C SER A 128 2.95 7.50 6.73
N ASN A 129 3.10 6.24 7.16
CA ASN A 129 3.02 5.83 8.57
C ASN A 129 4.41 5.43 9.08
N PRO A 130 5.02 6.22 9.99
CA PRO A 130 6.34 5.94 10.52
C PRO A 130 6.47 4.56 11.16
N ASN A 131 5.48 4.13 11.94
CA ASN A 131 5.52 2.84 12.63
C ASN A 131 5.61 1.66 11.65
N VAL A 132 4.87 1.73 10.54
CA VAL A 132 4.87 0.69 9.50
C VAL A 132 6.23 0.65 8.79
N LEU A 133 6.81 1.81 8.45
CA LEU A 133 8.10 1.87 7.78
C LEU A 133 9.26 1.46 8.70
N ILE A 134 9.22 1.85 9.96
CA ILE A 134 10.19 1.38 10.96
C ILE A 134 10.08 -0.14 11.11
N GLY A 135 8.86 -0.67 11.20
CA GLY A 135 8.62 -2.11 11.25
C GLY A 135 9.20 -2.86 10.05
N ALA A 136 9.01 -2.33 8.84
CA ALA A 136 9.60 -2.89 7.61
C ALA A 136 11.12 -2.85 7.64
N GLY A 137 11.72 -1.74 8.10
CA GLY A 137 13.16 -1.60 8.26
C GLY A 137 13.75 -2.58 9.28
N LEU A 138 13.09 -2.76 10.43
CA LEU A 138 13.51 -3.73 11.46
C LEU A 138 13.41 -5.17 10.94
N LEU A 139 12.38 -5.50 10.16
CA LEU A 139 12.26 -6.81 9.54
C LEU A 139 13.39 -7.05 8.53
N ALA A 140 13.69 -6.08 7.68
CA ALA A 140 14.80 -6.17 6.74
C ALA A 140 16.16 -6.33 7.45
N LYS A 141 16.41 -5.56 8.51
CA LYS A 141 17.61 -5.69 9.34
C LYS A 141 17.75 -7.10 9.89
N LYS A 142 16.68 -7.64 10.49
CA LYS A 142 16.68 -8.99 11.05
C LYS A 142 16.90 -10.08 10.00
N ALA A 143 16.33 -9.89 8.80
CA ALA A 143 16.53 -10.80 7.68
C ALA A 143 18.02 -10.85 7.28
N VAL A 144 18.67 -9.70 7.16
CA VAL A 144 20.11 -9.61 6.86
C VAL A 144 20.98 -10.23 7.97
N GLU A 145 20.66 -9.98 9.23
CA GLU A 145 21.34 -10.60 10.38
C GLU A 145 21.23 -12.13 10.38
N LEU A 146 20.16 -12.68 9.82
CA LEU A 146 19.96 -14.12 9.62
C LEU A 146 20.60 -14.67 8.33
N GLY A 147 21.35 -13.84 7.60
CA GLY A 147 22.03 -14.24 6.36
C GLY A 147 21.12 -14.35 5.14
N LEU A 148 19.92 -13.76 5.18
CA LEU A 148 19.06 -13.71 4.01
C LEU A 148 19.54 -12.62 3.05
N GLU A 149 19.60 -12.97 1.77
CA GLU A 149 20.04 -12.07 0.71
C GLU A 149 18.97 -11.94 -0.38
N VAL A 150 18.92 -10.76 -0.97
CA VAL A 150 18.08 -10.50 -2.14
C VAL A 150 18.72 -11.16 -3.36
N LYS A 151 17.89 -11.80 -4.20
CA LYS A 151 18.39 -12.39 -5.44
C LYS A 151 18.97 -11.30 -6.37
N PRO A 152 20.05 -11.59 -7.12
CA PRO A 152 20.78 -10.59 -7.91
C PRO A 152 19.92 -9.88 -8.98
N TRP A 153 18.84 -10.50 -9.40
CA TRP A 153 17.91 -9.89 -10.37
C TRP A 153 16.78 -9.07 -9.74
N VAL A 154 16.68 -8.99 -8.40
CA VAL A 154 15.59 -8.27 -7.73
C VAL A 154 16.04 -6.86 -7.38
N LYS A 155 15.36 -5.87 -7.93
CA LYS A 155 15.50 -4.48 -7.52
C LYS A 155 14.59 -4.21 -6.33
N THR A 156 15.16 -3.86 -5.18
CA THR A 156 14.41 -3.43 -4.01
C THR A 156 14.35 -1.91 -3.89
N SER A 157 13.26 -1.40 -3.36
CA SER A 157 13.07 0.02 -3.10
C SER A 157 12.15 0.25 -1.91
N LEU A 158 12.48 1.25 -1.10
CA LEU A 158 11.65 1.75 -0.01
C LEU A 158 11.61 3.28 -0.12
N ALA A 159 10.43 3.83 -0.36
CA ALA A 159 10.23 5.25 -0.53
C ALA A 159 9.27 5.80 0.53
N PRO A 160 9.70 6.74 1.40
CA PRO A 160 8.81 7.43 2.32
C PRO A 160 7.70 8.15 1.57
N GLY A 161 6.47 8.09 2.09
CA GLY A 161 5.30 8.67 1.44
C GLY A 161 4.98 10.09 1.89
N SER A 162 5.63 10.57 2.96
CA SER A 162 5.43 11.92 3.50
C SER A 162 6.66 12.40 4.25
N GLN A 163 6.74 13.71 4.45
CA GLN A 163 7.79 14.34 5.23
C GLN A 163 7.85 13.84 6.67
N VAL A 164 6.70 13.53 7.28
CA VAL A 164 6.60 12.95 8.63
C VAL A 164 7.40 11.64 8.79
N VAL A 165 7.63 10.93 7.70
CA VAL A 165 8.38 9.66 7.71
C VAL A 165 9.85 9.88 7.38
N THR A 166 10.20 10.98 6.70
CA THR A 166 11.59 11.29 6.33
C THR A 166 12.35 11.98 7.46
N ASP A 167 11.67 12.72 8.32
CA ASP A 167 12.21 13.47 9.47
C ASP A 167 12.19 12.60 10.74
#